data_bde2f31f8f90aee1e0db9704c4e199dc
#
_entry.id   bde2f31f8f90aee1e0db9704c4e199dc
#
_cell.length_a   1.000
_cell.length_b   1.000
_cell.length_c   1.000
_cell.angle_alpha   90.00
_cell.angle_beta   90.00
_cell.angle_gamma   90.00
#
_symmetry.space_group_name_H-M   'P 1'
#
loop_
_entity.id
_entity.type
_entity.pdbx_description
1 polymer ?
#
loop_
_entity_poly.entity_id
_entity_poly.type
_entity_poly.pdbx_seq_one_letter_code
_entity_poly.pdbx_strand_id
1 'polypeptide(L)'
;AGADWIWCMDDDVFPRADCLEQLLPYTGKKDIGILAPRRLLEGEIFTHDFQAYNLSNPFVSMYSKKLAGRHITSPTEITGTAFEGPFIRREVVEKIGLPNKDLFIFCDDTDYCLRTIRAGYKILYIPDALMDKEKFFSNDTWNERSKKKKWKRFYQIRNSTYLNHHYGRNIAVKYLRGFNGVMGYIFIALFTSPFAKAYQWKDIPRLWKAYCDGIHEKL
;
A
#
# COMPACT_ATOMS: atom_id res chain seq x y z
N ALA A 1 10.47 -25.90 -4.37
CA ALA A 1 11.61 -25.25 -5.00
C ALA A 1 12.44 -24.54 -3.94
N GLY A 2 13.78 -24.73 -3.93
CA GLY A 2 14.69 -24.24 -2.88
C GLY A 2 15.21 -22.81 -3.10
N ALA A 3 14.40 -21.89 -3.65
CA ALA A 3 14.82 -20.50 -3.88
C ALA A 3 14.95 -19.74 -2.56
N ASP A 4 16.00 -18.96 -2.40
CA ASP A 4 16.23 -18.13 -1.18
C ASP A 4 15.50 -16.80 -1.22
N TRP A 5 15.14 -16.36 -2.42
CA TRP A 5 14.39 -15.14 -2.67
C TRP A 5 13.24 -15.38 -3.64
N ILE A 6 12.14 -14.65 -3.45
CA ILE A 6 10.92 -14.73 -4.25
C ILE A 6 10.68 -13.36 -4.85
N TRP A 7 10.56 -13.27 -6.18
CA TRP A 7 10.25 -12.03 -6.86
C TRP A 7 8.75 -11.96 -7.14
N CYS A 8 8.04 -11.06 -6.46
CA CYS A 8 6.62 -10.81 -6.68
C CYS A 8 6.45 -9.76 -7.77
N MET A 9 5.55 -10.02 -8.72
CA MET A 9 5.39 -9.14 -9.87
C MET A 9 3.95 -9.13 -10.35
N ASP A 10 3.46 -7.95 -10.74
CA ASP A 10 2.20 -7.82 -11.47
C ASP A 10 2.45 -7.97 -12.98
N ASP A 11 1.40 -8.21 -13.74
CA ASP A 11 1.44 -8.43 -15.19
C ASP A 11 1.68 -7.14 -16.00
N ASP A 12 1.64 -5.97 -15.36
CA ASP A 12 1.88 -4.65 -15.94
C ASP A 12 3.24 -4.02 -15.55
N VAL A 13 4.17 -4.82 -14.99
CA VAL A 13 5.48 -4.36 -14.55
C VAL A 13 6.58 -5.21 -15.17
N PHE A 14 7.56 -4.55 -15.80
CA PHE A 14 8.62 -5.19 -16.59
C PHE A 14 10.00 -4.80 -16.04
N PRO A 15 10.77 -5.74 -15.45
CA PRO A 15 12.14 -5.45 -15.01
C PRO A 15 13.05 -5.22 -16.22
N ARG A 16 13.93 -4.21 -16.11
CA ARG A 16 14.99 -4.01 -17.08
C ARG A 16 16.03 -5.12 -16.97
N ALA A 17 16.80 -5.34 -18.02
CA ALA A 17 17.72 -6.49 -18.15
C ALA A 17 18.71 -6.61 -16.98
N ASP A 18 19.15 -5.50 -16.41
CA ASP A 18 20.09 -5.40 -15.29
C ASP A 18 19.43 -5.32 -13.91
N CYS A 19 18.10 -5.24 -13.84
CA CYS A 19 17.37 -5.01 -12.59
C CYS A 19 17.74 -6.03 -11.50
N LEU A 20 17.82 -7.31 -11.83
CA LEU A 20 18.19 -8.36 -10.89
C LEU A 20 19.64 -8.19 -10.41
N GLU A 21 20.56 -7.87 -11.30
CA GLU A 21 21.97 -7.64 -10.97
C GLU A 21 22.15 -6.54 -9.93
N GLN A 22 21.31 -5.49 -10.00
CA GLN A 22 21.32 -4.39 -9.03
C GLN A 22 20.75 -4.80 -7.66
N LEU A 23 19.91 -5.83 -7.57
CA LEU A 23 19.36 -6.35 -6.31
C LEU A 23 20.31 -7.33 -5.62
N LEU A 24 21.02 -8.18 -6.38
CA LEU A 24 21.83 -9.28 -5.85
C LEU A 24 22.88 -8.87 -4.79
N PRO A 25 23.60 -7.74 -4.88
CA PRO A 25 24.58 -7.34 -3.87
C PRO A 25 24.03 -7.19 -2.45
N TYR A 26 22.70 -7.01 -2.32
CA TYR A 26 22.03 -6.79 -1.03
C TYR A 26 21.46 -8.08 -0.44
N THR A 27 21.40 -9.17 -1.21
CA THR A 27 20.81 -10.45 -0.77
C THR A 27 21.60 -11.13 0.35
N GLY A 28 22.91 -10.88 0.45
CA GLY A 28 23.77 -11.42 1.51
C GLY A 28 23.56 -10.78 2.88
N LYS A 29 22.87 -9.62 2.98
CA LYS A 29 22.63 -8.92 4.24
C LYS A 29 21.47 -9.57 4.99
N LYS A 30 21.74 -10.22 6.13
CA LYS A 30 20.77 -11.04 6.87
C LYS A 30 19.61 -10.25 7.46
N ASP A 31 19.79 -8.97 7.73
CA ASP A 31 18.76 -8.06 8.28
C ASP A 31 17.79 -7.52 7.22
N ILE A 32 18.08 -7.72 5.93
CA ILE A 32 17.20 -7.30 4.84
C ILE A 32 16.22 -8.42 4.49
N GLY A 33 14.93 -8.11 4.61
CA GLY A 33 13.83 -9.02 4.28
C GLY A 33 13.20 -8.75 2.92
N ILE A 34 13.18 -7.49 2.47
CA ILE A 34 12.59 -7.09 1.20
C ILE A 34 13.51 -6.10 0.50
N LEU A 35 13.75 -6.33 -0.79
CA LEU A 35 14.38 -5.38 -1.69
C LEU A 35 13.31 -4.82 -2.63
N ALA A 36 13.19 -3.49 -2.68
CA ALA A 36 12.20 -2.79 -3.48
C ALA A 36 12.88 -2.08 -4.66
N PRO A 37 12.69 -2.53 -5.90
CA PRO A 37 13.21 -1.85 -7.08
C PRO A 37 12.45 -0.55 -7.34
N ARG A 38 13.03 0.31 -8.17
CA ARG A 38 12.42 1.55 -8.66
C ARG A 38 11.57 1.27 -9.87
N ARG A 39 10.28 1.63 -9.79
CA ARG A 39 9.42 1.63 -10.98
C ARG A 39 9.36 3.00 -11.65
N LEU A 40 9.33 2.97 -12.96
CA LEU A 40 9.16 4.14 -13.82
C LEU A 40 7.83 4.03 -14.55
N LEU A 41 7.03 5.07 -14.50
CA LEU A 41 5.81 5.22 -15.27
C LEU A 41 6.05 6.31 -16.31
N GLU A 42 6.08 5.93 -17.60
CA GLU A 42 6.43 6.84 -18.70
C GLU A 42 7.78 7.57 -18.50
N GLY A 43 8.76 6.87 -17.91
CA GLY A 43 10.09 7.42 -17.59
C GLY A 43 10.17 8.20 -16.28
N GLU A 44 9.04 8.51 -15.65
CA GLU A 44 8.98 9.23 -14.37
C GLU A 44 8.95 8.27 -13.19
N ILE A 45 9.58 8.67 -12.08
CA ILE A 45 9.65 7.84 -10.87
C ILE A 45 8.25 7.62 -10.27
N PHE A 46 7.87 6.37 -10.10
CA PHE A 46 6.59 6.02 -9.47
C PHE A 46 6.73 6.06 -7.94
N THR A 47 6.22 7.13 -7.33
CA THR A 47 6.47 7.47 -5.92
C THR A 47 5.78 6.54 -4.89
N HIS A 48 5.00 5.55 -5.34
CA HIS A 48 4.35 4.59 -4.44
C HIS A 48 5.28 3.44 -4.02
N ASP A 49 6.48 3.34 -4.61
CA ASP A 49 7.42 2.25 -4.32
C ASP A 49 8.20 2.43 -3.02
N PHE A 50 8.29 3.65 -2.54
CA PHE A 50 9.01 3.96 -1.33
C PHE A 50 8.13 4.73 -0.36
N GLN A 51 7.70 4.04 0.68
CA GLN A 51 6.79 4.59 1.68
C GLN A 51 7.47 4.73 3.04
N ALA A 52 7.16 5.84 3.71
CA ALA A 52 7.44 6.02 5.13
C ALA A 52 6.10 6.10 5.86
N TYR A 53 5.64 4.97 6.41
CA TYR A 53 4.33 4.92 7.06
C TYR A 53 4.26 5.76 8.32
N ASN A 54 3.26 6.64 8.37
CA ASN A 54 2.96 7.43 9.54
C ASN A 54 1.96 6.67 10.44
N LEU A 55 2.44 6.19 11.57
CA LEU A 55 1.62 5.44 12.54
C LEU A 55 1.35 6.25 13.84
N SER A 56 1.69 7.55 13.86
CA SER A 56 1.66 8.36 15.09
C SER A 56 0.78 9.60 15.01
N ASN A 57 0.60 10.20 13.82
CA ASN A 57 -0.22 11.41 13.67
C ASN A 57 -1.56 11.10 12.98
N PRO A 58 -2.71 11.25 13.66
CA PRO A 58 -4.03 10.89 13.12
C PRO A 58 -4.52 11.86 12.02
N PHE A 59 -3.95 13.05 11.92
CA PHE A 59 -4.38 14.09 10.96
C PHE A 59 -3.63 14.03 9.62
N VAL A 60 -2.63 13.17 9.52
CA VAL A 60 -1.84 12.96 8.31
C VAL A 60 -2.05 11.54 7.80
N SER A 61 -2.11 11.36 6.48
CA SER A 61 -2.26 10.04 5.87
C SER A 61 -1.22 9.05 6.42
N MET A 62 -1.58 7.77 6.50
CA MET A 62 -0.63 6.69 6.78
C MET A 62 0.50 6.69 5.75
N TYR A 63 0.16 6.88 4.49
CA TYR A 63 1.11 6.99 3.39
C TYR A 63 1.73 8.39 3.38
N SER A 64 2.73 8.59 4.24
CA SER A 64 3.41 9.86 4.35
C SER A 64 4.27 10.11 3.12
N LYS A 65 4.04 11.25 2.48
CA LYS A 65 4.88 11.73 1.38
C LYS A 65 6.24 12.28 1.83
N LYS A 66 6.72 11.95 3.03
CA LYS A 66 8.03 12.46 3.51
C LYS A 66 9.20 12.09 2.62
N LEU A 67 9.11 10.93 1.95
CA LEU A 67 10.08 10.49 0.96
C LEU A 67 9.66 10.90 -0.47
N ALA A 68 8.38 11.14 -0.72
CA ALA A 68 7.90 11.62 -2.00
C ALA A 68 8.47 13.01 -2.29
N GLY A 69 9.11 13.19 -3.43
CA GLY A 69 9.80 14.42 -3.81
C GLY A 69 11.27 14.46 -3.39
N ARG A 70 11.79 13.47 -2.65
CA ARG A 70 13.22 13.30 -2.47
C ARG A 70 13.81 12.57 -3.67
N HIS A 71 14.83 13.11 -4.25
CA HIS A 71 15.61 12.40 -5.25
C HIS A 71 16.49 11.36 -4.55
N ILE A 72 15.96 10.13 -4.41
CA ILE A 72 16.70 9.03 -3.79
C ILE A 72 17.64 8.45 -4.83
N THR A 73 18.94 8.62 -4.62
CA THR A 73 20.00 8.19 -5.54
C THR A 73 20.86 7.06 -4.98
N SER A 74 20.57 6.63 -3.75
CA SER A 74 21.30 5.53 -3.10
C SER A 74 20.33 4.61 -2.37
N PRO A 75 20.72 3.35 -2.11
CA PRO A 75 19.91 2.40 -1.36
C PRO A 75 19.44 2.98 -0.03
N THR A 76 18.13 2.99 0.18
CA THR A 76 17.50 3.69 1.32
C THR A 76 16.54 2.77 2.04
N GLU A 77 16.62 2.72 3.37
CA GLU A 77 15.67 2.00 4.20
C GLU A 77 14.29 2.70 4.16
N ILE A 78 13.26 1.92 3.87
CA ILE A 78 11.87 2.36 3.77
C ILE A 78 10.98 1.52 4.67
N THR A 79 9.73 1.94 4.88
CA THR A 79 8.78 1.17 5.70
C THR A 79 7.73 0.42 4.87
N GLY A 80 7.70 0.62 3.57
CA GLY A 80 6.79 -0.11 2.70
C GLY A 80 6.98 0.14 1.22
N THR A 81 6.56 -0.85 0.45
CA THR A 81 6.54 -0.88 -1.00
C THR A 81 5.29 -1.64 -1.46
N ALA A 82 4.90 -1.46 -2.71
CA ALA A 82 3.81 -2.24 -3.30
C ALA A 82 4.28 -3.64 -3.74
N PHE A 83 3.35 -4.59 -3.91
CA PHE A 83 3.67 -5.94 -4.40
C PHE A 83 3.92 -6.02 -5.92
N GLU A 84 4.21 -4.92 -6.52
CA GLU A 84 4.52 -4.80 -7.94
C GLU A 84 6.03 -4.75 -8.18
N GLY A 85 6.77 -5.80 -7.84
CA GLY A 85 8.21 -5.93 -8.08
C GLY A 85 9.11 -6.20 -6.86
N PRO A 86 8.63 -6.31 -5.61
CA PRO A 86 9.49 -6.55 -4.47
C PRO A 86 10.13 -7.94 -4.55
N PHE A 87 11.41 -7.98 -4.20
CA PHE A 87 12.20 -9.19 -4.07
C PHE A 87 12.26 -9.57 -2.58
N ILE A 88 11.57 -10.64 -2.20
CA ILE A 88 11.28 -11.02 -0.81
C ILE A 88 12.12 -12.22 -0.42
N ARG A 89 12.81 -12.11 0.72
CA ARG A 89 13.58 -13.22 1.30
C ARG A 89 12.64 -14.34 1.73
N ARG A 90 12.95 -15.60 1.40
CA ARG A 90 12.16 -16.78 1.79
C ARG A 90 11.98 -16.88 3.31
N GLU A 91 13.02 -16.63 4.09
CA GLU A 91 12.95 -16.65 5.56
C GLU A 91 11.90 -15.69 6.12
N VAL A 92 11.63 -14.56 5.44
CA VAL A 92 10.52 -13.67 5.83
C VAL A 92 9.20 -14.39 5.66
N VAL A 93 8.98 -15.02 4.49
CA VAL A 93 7.74 -15.77 4.23
C VAL A 93 7.56 -16.91 5.23
N GLU A 94 8.62 -17.64 5.54
CA GLU A 94 8.60 -18.72 6.54
C GLU A 94 8.26 -18.20 7.94
N LYS A 95 8.74 -17.00 8.30
CA LYS A 95 8.56 -16.40 9.63
C LYS A 95 7.21 -15.74 9.83
N ILE A 96 6.71 -15.00 8.83
CA ILE A 96 5.48 -14.21 8.95
C ILE A 96 4.30 -14.77 8.15
N GLY A 97 4.51 -15.83 7.36
CA GLY A 97 3.51 -16.42 6.49
C GLY A 97 3.26 -15.64 5.20
N LEU A 98 2.23 -16.03 4.48
CA LEU A 98 1.78 -15.40 3.23
C LEU A 98 1.06 -14.08 3.49
N PRO A 99 0.84 -13.25 2.45
CA PRO A 99 -0.05 -12.10 2.53
C PRO A 99 -1.43 -12.47 3.08
N ASN A 100 -2.04 -11.55 3.82
CA ASN A 100 -3.34 -11.78 4.42
C ASN A 100 -4.43 -11.76 3.34
N LYS A 101 -4.97 -12.93 2.99
CA LYS A 101 -6.02 -13.10 1.97
C LYS A 101 -7.32 -12.34 2.25
N ASP A 102 -7.61 -12.08 3.52
CA ASP A 102 -8.85 -11.43 3.94
C ASP A 102 -8.84 -9.93 3.65
N LEU A 103 -7.66 -9.35 3.40
CA LEU A 103 -7.54 -7.99 2.87
C LEU A 103 -8.01 -7.89 1.41
N PHE A 104 -7.90 -8.96 0.63
CA PHE A 104 -8.39 -9.14 -0.73
C PHE A 104 -7.90 -8.09 -1.74
N ILE A 105 -8.08 -6.80 -1.48
CA ILE A 105 -7.65 -5.69 -2.32
C ILE A 105 -7.37 -4.46 -1.46
N PHE A 106 -6.23 -3.81 -1.71
CA PHE A 106 -5.63 -2.73 -0.94
C PHE A 106 -5.14 -3.14 0.45
N CYS A 107 -4.02 -2.57 0.83
CA CYS A 107 -3.39 -2.69 2.13
C CYS A 107 -2.76 -4.06 2.46
N ASP A 108 -2.84 -5.03 1.59
CA ASP A 108 -2.19 -6.33 1.72
C ASP A 108 -0.66 -6.21 1.67
N ASP A 109 -0.15 -5.43 0.74
CA ASP A 109 1.26 -5.02 0.65
C ASP A 109 1.71 -4.26 1.91
N THR A 110 0.91 -3.31 2.35
CA THR A 110 1.19 -2.50 3.55
C THR A 110 1.24 -3.35 4.82
N ASP A 111 0.26 -4.26 4.99
CA ASP A 111 0.24 -5.22 6.10
C ASP A 111 1.48 -6.11 6.09
N TYR A 112 1.83 -6.63 4.91
CA TYR A 112 3.00 -7.50 4.77
C TYR A 112 4.31 -6.78 5.10
N CYS A 113 4.48 -5.54 4.61
CA CYS A 113 5.62 -4.71 4.97
C CYS A 113 5.70 -4.45 6.46
N LEU A 114 4.58 -4.12 7.12
CA LEU A 114 4.54 -3.87 8.55
C LEU A 114 4.83 -5.15 9.38
N ARG A 115 4.34 -6.32 8.95
CA ARG A 115 4.70 -7.61 9.55
C ARG A 115 6.18 -7.94 9.38
N THR A 116 6.74 -7.67 8.21
CA THR A 116 8.18 -7.85 7.93
C THR A 116 9.03 -7.03 8.89
N ILE A 117 8.69 -5.74 9.09
CA ILE A 117 9.41 -4.87 10.02
C ILE A 117 9.24 -5.33 11.48
N ARG A 118 8.03 -5.73 11.89
CA ARG A 118 7.78 -6.27 13.23
C ARG A 118 8.55 -7.56 13.51
N ALA A 119 8.83 -8.34 12.46
CA ALA A 119 9.65 -9.54 12.55
C ALA A 119 11.17 -9.25 12.65
N GLY A 120 11.57 -7.96 12.63
CA GLY A 120 12.96 -7.52 12.78
C GLY A 120 13.73 -7.37 11.46
N TYR A 121 13.07 -7.49 10.32
CA TYR A 121 13.71 -7.28 9.02
C TYR A 121 13.53 -5.85 8.53
N LYS A 122 14.46 -5.42 7.67
CA LYS A 122 14.44 -4.15 6.96
C LYS A 122 13.88 -4.32 5.55
N ILE A 123 13.33 -3.23 5.02
CA ILE A 123 12.96 -3.08 3.62
C ILE A 123 13.89 -2.05 3.01
N LEU A 124 14.60 -2.42 1.95
CA LEU A 124 15.58 -1.56 1.31
C LEU A 124 15.14 -1.22 -0.12
N TYR A 125 14.97 0.06 -0.39
CA TYR A 125 14.69 0.59 -1.73
C TYR A 125 15.99 0.73 -2.51
N ILE A 126 16.04 0.13 -3.71
CA ILE A 126 17.21 0.11 -4.59
C ILE A 126 16.92 0.95 -5.83
N PRO A 127 17.40 2.21 -5.88
CA PRO A 127 17.05 3.13 -6.96
C PRO A 127 17.65 2.76 -8.33
N ASP A 128 18.71 1.96 -8.35
CA ASP A 128 19.39 1.53 -9.59
C ASP A 128 18.74 0.26 -10.19
N ALA A 129 17.96 -0.49 -9.41
CA ALA A 129 17.16 -1.61 -9.89
C ALA A 129 15.90 -1.08 -10.56
N LEU A 130 15.91 -0.97 -11.88
CA LEU A 130 14.85 -0.30 -12.65
C LEU A 130 13.82 -1.29 -13.19
N MET A 131 12.55 -0.89 -13.10
CA MET A 131 11.41 -1.58 -13.71
C MET A 131 10.54 -0.54 -14.42
N ASP A 132 9.99 -0.91 -15.57
CA ASP A 132 9.04 -0.08 -16.30
C ASP A 132 7.62 -0.57 -16.00
N LYS A 133 6.71 0.37 -15.69
CA LYS A 133 5.29 0.09 -15.45
C LYS A 133 4.45 0.58 -16.61
N GLU A 134 3.56 -0.28 -17.08
CA GLU A 134 2.63 0.05 -18.14
C GLU A 134 1.52 0.98 -17.64
N LYS A 135 1.11 1.91 -18.50
CA LYS A 135 0.08 2.89 -18.17
C LYS A 135 -1.30 2.39 -18.56
N PHE A 136 -2.10 2.02 -17.58
CA PHE A 136 -3.52 1.77 -17.76
C PHE A 136 -4.37 3.01 -17.44
N PHE A 137 -4.43 3.98 -18.33
CA PHE A 137 -5.32 5.12 -18.16
C PHE A 137 -6.55 5.00 -19.05
N SER A 138 -7.72 4.98 -18.42
CA SER A 138 -8.97 5.28 -19.08
C SER A 138 -9.15 6.80 -19.17
N ASN A 139 -9.73 7.29 -20.26
CA ASN A 139 -10.16 8.69 -20.40
C ASN A 139 -11.37 9.04 -19.51
N ASP A 140 -11.69 8.21 -18.54
CA ASP A 140 -12.82 8.40 -17.64
C ASP A 140 -12.65 9.67 -16.79
N THR A 141 -13.72 10.40 -16.62
CA THR A 141 -13.82 11.49 -15.64
C THR A 141 -13.66 10.95 -14.23
N TRP A 142 -13.34 11.82 -13.25
CA TRP A 142 -13.26 11.43 -11.84
C TRP A 142 -14.55 10.73 -11.36
N ASN A 143 -15.72 11.22 -11.78
CA ASN A 143 -17.01 10.66 -11.37
C ASN A 143 -17.23 9.24 -11.96
N GLU A 144 -16.89 9.02 -13.23
CA GLU A 144 -16.97 7.71 -13.86
C GLU A 144 -16.01 6.71 -13.22
N ARG A 145 -14.76 7.09 -12.99
CA ARG A 145 -13.78 6.28 -12.25
C ARG A 145 -14.27 5.94 -10.85
N SER A 146 -14.85 6.92 -10.14
CA SER A 146 -15.38 6.72 -8.80
C SER A 146 -16.58 5.78 -8.80
N LYS A 147 -17.47 5.84 -9.79
CA LYS A 147 -18.60 4.90 -9.96
C LYS A 147 -18.10 3.48 -10.23
N LYS A 148 -17.19 3.29 -11.19
CA LYS A 148 -16.62 1.99 -11.55
C LYS A 148 -15.85 1.35 -10.38
N LYS A 149 -15.11 2.15 -9.60
CA LYS A 149 -14.26 1.69 -8.49
C LYS A 149 -14.94 1.78 -7.12
N LYS A 150 -16.22 2.12 -7.04
CA LYS A 150 -16.95 2.32 -5.78
C LYS A 150 -16.91 1.10 -4.85
N TRP A 151 -17.07 -0.10 -5.40
CA TRP A 151 -17.02 -1.33 -4.63
C TRP A 151 -15.68 -1.53 -3.92
N LYS A 152 -14.56 -1.15 -4.57
CA LYS A 152 -13.20 -1.18 -3.99
C LYS A 152 -13.06 -0.24 -2.80
N ARG A 153 -13.84 0.87 -2.77
CA ARG A 153 -13.75 1.87 -1.71
C ARG A 153 -14.19 1.34 -0.34
N PHE A 154 -15.16 0.45 -0.31
CA PHE A 154 -15.58 -0.16 0.95
C PHE A 154 -14.46 -1.02 1.55
N TYR A 155 -13.76 -1.80 0.71
CA TYR A 155 -12.57 -2.53 1.13
C TYR A 155 -11.47 -1.58 1.60
N GLN A 156 -11.22 -0.51 0.87
CA GLN A 156 -10.19 0.47 1.23
C GLN A 156 -10.48 1.11 2.60
N ILE A 157 -11.73 1.49 2.89
CA ILE A 157 -12.11 2.04 4.20
C ILE A 157 -11.91 0.98 5.28
N ARG A 158 -12.40 -0.24 5.08
CA ARG A 158 -12.25 -1.34 6.03
C ARG A 158 -10.77 -1.63 6.32
N ASN A 159 -10.01 -1.87 5.28
CA ASN A 159 -8.62 -2.30 5.39
C ASN A 159 -7.71 -1.20 5.95
N SER A 160 -7.88 0.07 5.50
CA SER A 160 -7.12 1.18 6.07
C SER A 160 -7.48 1.45 7.54
N THR A 161 -8.74 1.26 7.93
CA THR A 161 -9.18 1.35 9.32
C THR A 161 -8.58 0.22 10.16
N TYR A 162 -8.59 -1.02 9.64
CA TYR A 162 -7.89 -2.16 10.25
C TYR A 162 -6.40 -1.85 10.47
N LEU A 163 -5.68 -1.40 9.44
CA LEU A 163 -4.27 -1.06 9.58
C LEU A 163 -4.03 0.02 10.63
N ASN A 164 -4.85 1.07 10.65
CA ASN A 164 -4.74 2.13 11.65
C ASN A 164 -4.99 1.61 13.06
N HIS A 165 -6.01 0.76 13.24
CA HIS A 165 -6.35 0.16 14.53
C HIS A 165 -5.26 -0.81 14.99
N HIS A 166 -4.84 -1.73 14.13
CA HIS A 166 -3.88 -2.79 14.47
C HIS A 166 -2.45 -2.27 14.68
N TYR A 167 -2.00 -1.34 13.83
CA TYR A 167 -0.61 -0.86 13.82
C TYR A 167 -0.41 0.52 14.43
N GLY A 168 -1.47 1.29 14.66
CA GLY A 168 -1.41 2.64 15.21
C GLY A 168 -0.69 2.70 16.57
N ARG A 169 0.19 3.67 16.73
CA ARG A 169 1.02 3.82 17.95
C ARG A 169 0.30 4.52 19.11
N ASN A 170 -0.88 5.09 18.86
CA ASN A 170 -1.69 5.75 19.88
C ASN A 170 -3.18 5.63 19.57
N ILE A 171 -4.02 5.91 20.57
CA ILE A 171 -5.49 5.81 20.49
C ILE A 171 -6.05 6.70 19.37
N ALA A 172 -5.51 7.90 19.18
CA ALA A 172 -5.99 8.81 18.13
C ALA A 172 -5.76 8.24 16.73
N VAL A 173 -4.63 7.62 16.44
CA VAL A 173 -4.42 6.94 15.15
C VAL A 173 -5.33 5.74 15.01
N LYS A 174 -5.49 4.94 16.08
CA LYS A 174 -6.28 3.72 16.04
C LYS A 174 -7.74 3.98 15.68
N TYR A 175 -8.33 5.03 16.20
CA TYR A 175 -9.77 5.31 16.04
C TYR A 175 -10.06 6.53 15.17
N LEU A 176 -9.39 7.67 15.43
CA LEU A 176 -9.76 8.95 14.80
C LEU A 176 -9.37 9.00 13.31
N ARG A 177 -8.24 8.41 12.89
CA ARG A 177 -7.83 8.47 11.49
C ARG A 177 -8.82 7.75 10.57
N GLY A 178 -9.22 6.53 10.92
CA GLY A 178 -10.25 5.79 10.17
C GLY A 178 -11.60 6.50 10.19
N PHE A 179 -11.98 7.04 11.35
CA PHE A 179 -13.20 7.83 11.52
C PHE A 179 -13.21 9.07 10.59
N ASN A 180 -12.16 9.86 10.58
CA ASN A 180 -12.04 11.03 9.69
C ASN A 180 -12.15 10.62 8.21
N GLY A 181 -11.53 9.49 7.85
CA GLY A 181 -11.61 8.96 6.48
C GLY A 181 -13.04 8.59 6.07
N VAL A 182 -13.76 7.84 6.89
CA VAL A 182 -15.15 7.46 6.58
C VAL A 182 -16.09 8.66 6.60
N MET A 183 -15.92 9.59 7.54
CA MET A 183 -16.72 10.82 7.60
C MET A 183 -16.58 11.66 6.33
N GLY A 184 -15.37 11.76 5.75
CA GLY A 184 -15.19 12.42 4.46
C GLY A 184 -16.08 11.82 3.36
N TYR A 185 -16.19 10.50 3.27
CA TYR A 185 -17.07 9.84 2.29
C TYR A 185 -18.55 10.00 2.63
N ILE A 186 -18.93 10.01 3.90
CA ILE A 186 -20.30 10.27 4.34
C ILE A 186 -20.70 11.70 3.96
N PHE A 187 -19.84 12.69 4.18
CA PHE A 187 -20.08 14.07 3.74
C PHE A 187 -20.27 14.14 2.21
N ILE A 188 -19.40 13.50 1.44
CA ILE A 188 -19.56 13.44 -0.01
C ILE A 188 -20.93 12.83 -0.38
N ALA A 189 -21.32 11.72 0.25
CA ALA A 189 -22.59 11.07 0.00
C ALA A 189 -23.79 11.98 0.33
N LEU A 190 -23.75 12.71 1.44
CA LEU A 190 -24.80 13.63 1.85
C LEU A 190 -24.97 14.79 0.86
N PHE A 191 -23.88 15.47 0.50
CA PHE A 191 -23.95 16.67 -0.32
C PHE A 191 -24.05 16.40 -1.82
N THR A 192 -23.58 15.23 -2.31
CA THR A 192 -23.58 14.91 -3.74
C THR A 192 -24.72 14.00 -4.17
N SER A 193 -25.49 13.44 -3.24
CA SER A 193 -26.61 12.54 -3.56
C SER A 193 -27.67 13.17 -4.48
N PRO A 194 -28.08 14.44 -4.29
CA PRO A 194 -29.04 15.09 -5.19
C PRO A 194 -28.57 15.19 -6.64
N PHE A 195 -27.27 15.16 -6.87
CA PHE A 195 -26.65 15.30 -8.20
C PHE A 195 -26.30 13.95 -8.84
N ALA A 196 -26.82 12.83 -8.32
CA ALA A 196 -26.60 11.47 -8.81
C ALA A 196 -25.11 11.10 -9.05
N LYS A 197 -24.20 11.65 -8.22
CA LYS A 197 -22.76 11.37 -8.29
C LYS A 197 -22.41 9.97 -7.72
N ALA A 198 -21.14 9.66 -7.63
CA ALA A 198 -20.66 8.32 -7.30
C ALA A 198 -21.17 7.78 -5.95
N TYR A 199 -21.21 8.64 -4.92
CA TYR A 199 -21.69 8.27 -3.57
C TYR A 199 -23.04 8.91 -3.30
N GLN A 200 -23.97 8.13 -2.71
CA GLN A 200 -25.33 8.49 -2.45
C GLN A 200 -25.73 8.14 -1.01
N TRP A 201 -26.84 8.66 -0.52
CA TRP A 201 -27.33 8.39 0.85
C TRP A 201 -27.46 6.91 1.17
N LYS A 202 -27.88 6.10 0.19
CA LYS A 202 -27.97 4.64 0.33
C LYS A 202 -26.63 3.94 0.60
N ASP A 203 -25.50 4.60 0.36
CA ASP A 203 -24.18 4.06 0.59
C ASP A 203 -23.69 4.27 2.03
N ILE A 204 -24.29 5.21 2.77
CA ILE A 204 -23.86 5.61 4.12
C ILE A 204 -23.80 4.40 5.09
N PRO A 205 -24.84 3.55 5.18
CA PRO A 205 -24.78 2.40 6.08
C PRO A 205 -23.60 1.45 5.74
N ARG A 206 -23.31 1.26 4.46
CA ARG A 206 -22.19 0.41 4.02
C ARG A 206 -20.83 1.04 4.27
N LEU A 207 -20.71 2.35 4.11
CA LEU A 207 -19.49 3.10 4.45
C LEU A 207 -19.21 2.99 5.95
N TRP A 208 -20.23 3.20 6.79
CA TRP A 208 -20.12 3.08 8.24
C TRP A 208 -19.80 1.66 8.67
N LYS A 209 -20.48 0.66 8.09
CA LYS A 209 -20.17 -0.75 8.34
C LYS A 209 -18.71 -1.09 8.03
N ALA A 210 -18.17 -0.61 6.90
CA ALA A 210 -16.78 -0.83 6.54
C ALA A 210 -15.80 -0.27 7.59
N TYR A 211 -16.09 0.91 8.15
CA TYR A 211 -15.32 1.47 9.26
C TYR A 211 -15.42 0.60 10.51
N CYS A 212 -16.62 0.20 10.91
CA CYS A 212 -16.84 -0.67 12.08
C CYS A 212 -16.14 -2.03 11.91
N ASP A 213 -16.25 -2.65 10.74
CA ASP A 213 -15.57 -3.93 10.45
C ASP A 213 -14.04 -3.78 10.58
N GLY A 214 -13.47 -2.68 10.09
CA GLY A 214 -12.05 -2.40 10.23
C GLY A 214 -11.60 -2.21 11.69
N ILE A 215 -12.37 -1.50 12.51
CA ILE A 215 -12.08 -1.35 13.96
C ILE A 215 -12.16 -2.69 14.70
N HIS A 216 -13.14 -3.53 14.36
CA HIS A 216 -13.30 -4.84 15.01
C HIS A 216 -12.44 -5.93 14.35
N GLU A 217 -11.54 -5.54 13.43
CA GLU A 217 -10.64 -6.45 12.70
C GLU A 217 -11.39 -7.59 11.98
N LYS A 218 -12.61 -7.31 11.50
CA LYS A 218 -13.42 -8.22 10.69
C LYS A 218 -13.08 -8.01 9.21
N LEU A 219 -12.16 -8.82 8.71
CA LEU A 219 -11.63 -8.75 7.34
C LEU A 219 -12.39 -9.67 6.38
#